data_d6d2f33938ed1f2325c1449363057345
#
_entry.id   d6d2f33938ed1f2325c1449363057345
#
_cell.length_a   1.000
_cell.length_b   1.000
_cell.length_c   1.000
_cell.angle_alpha   90.00
_cell.angle_beta   90.00
_cell.angle_gamma   90.00
#
_symmetry.space_group_name_H-M   'P 1'
#
loop_
_entity.id
_entity.type
_entity.pdbx_description
1 polymer ?
#
loop_
_entity_poly.entity_id
_entity_poly.type
_entity_poly.pdbx_seq_one_letter_code
_entity_poly.pdbx_strand_id
1 'polypeptide(L)'
;MKAALDVVMAWQLRNPESATAEGAIEEVRNSKVHGELTADLVDHLLRLTIRPLFSKTQHPAVTAQGRKVTTKVLPKRFELEEPDDVAKPWKKDPAAICLLQWVVRKLDDRLTEKHWPLLIPPILSITDDPDIWSKTQGCGMVEKLLSAAPPSLIVKTGLAQVFEETLMPCLGYLPTLTPEEEAIPLLSAVYPALMTLSKVAYTPTQNSRRPPEEFKEQRTAFLDTIVRRGVLAAYSHCPERVKIIDVLLQSLVILLNELGIESVKHLKYILIMLNEILSNPFGTAYLPVISSAIKALQTVILNGWPRMAANRAEVLKGLTVCWLQIEEAGQDLEGREEIKEDMITTVRLLRAAVRDECDLDADFAALVAVDERLTGLLQPAS
;
A
#
# COMPACT_ATOMS: atom_id res chain seq x y z
N MET A 1 -18.18 0.20 35.98
CA MET A 1 -16.85 0.40 35.39
C MET A 1 -16.80 0.05 33.89
N LYS A 2 -17.27 -1.14 33.43
CA LYS A 2 -17.31 -1.51 32.00
C LYS A 2 -18.07 -0.49 31.14
N ALA A 3 -19.32 -0.14 31.52
CA ALA A 3 -20.12 0.83 30.72
C ALA A 3 -19.51 2.23 30.63
N ALA A 4 -18.76 2.67 31.65
CA ALA A 4 -18.07 3.95 31.62
C ALA A 4 -16.84 3.91 30.69
N LEU A 5 -16.15 2.77 30.61
CA LEU A 5 -15.03 2.55 29.69
C LEU A 5 -15.51 2.52 28.25
N ASP A 6 -16.65 1.86 27.97
CA ASP A 6 -17.25 1.79 26.63
C ASP A 6 -17.67 3.18 26.14
N VAL A 7 -18.20 4.05 27.00
CA VAL A 7 -18.59 5.43 26.70
C VAL A 7 -17.36 6.31 26.46
N VAL A 8 -16.32 6.18 27.28
CA VAL A 8 -15.05 6.96 27.13
C VAL A 8 -14.36 6.57 25.84
N MET A 9 -14.32 5.28 25.51
CA MET A 9 -13.71 4.79 24.28
C MET A 9 -14.47 5.18 23.03
N ALA A 10 -15.80 5.11 23.04
CA ALA A 10 -16.65 5.60 21.95
C ALA A 10 -16.51 7.12 21.74
N TRP A 11 -16.32 7.89 22.82
CA TRP A 11 -16.10 9.33 22.76
C TRP A 11 -14.71 9.68 22.22
N GLN A 12 -13.64 8.96 22.60
CA GLN A 12 -12.29 9.16 22.09
C GLN A 12 -12.16 8.83 20.60
N LEU A 13 -12.87 7.79 20.14
CA LEU A 13 -12.92 7.45 18.72
C LEU A 13 -13.64 8.51 17.86
N ARG A 14 -14.51 9.32 18.47
CA ARG A 14 -15.17 10.46 17.81
C ARG A 14 -14.39 11.77 17.87
N ASN A 15 -13.41 11.88 18.80
CA ASN A 15 -12.66 13.10 19.05
C ASN A 15 -11.16 12.81 19.18
N PRO A 16 -10.46 12.46 18.10
CA PRO A 16 -9.07 12.03 18.14
C PRO A 16 -8.06 13.10 18.60
N GLU A 17 -8.47 14.39 18.64
CA GLU A 17 -7.59 15.52 18.95
C GLU A 17 -7.60 15.97 20.42
N SER A 18 -8.29 15.29 21.34
CA SER A 18 -8.38 15.75 22.74
C SER A 18 -7.23 15.17 23.59
N ALA A 19 -6.21 16.00 23.79
CA ALA A 19 -4.95 15.68 24.49
C ALA A 19 -5.07 15.30 25.98
N THR A 20 -6.20 15.56 26.66
CA THR A 20 -6.38 15.29 28.10
C THR A 20 -6.67 13.83 28.43
N ALA A 21 -7.09 13.04 27.45
CA ALA A 21 -7.34 11.60 27.63
C ALA A 21 -6.09 10.72 27.40
N GLU A 22 -5.11 11.20 26.64
CA GLU A 22 -3.88 10.46 26.34
C GLU A 22 -3.01 10.25 27.57
N GLY A 23 -2.89 11.22 28.47
CA GLY A 23 -2.09 11.09 29.69
C GLY A 23 -2.58 9.99 30.65
N ALA A 24 -3.90 9.87 30.82
CA ALA A 24 -4.49 8.83 31.65
C ALA A 24 -4.42 7.42 31.02
N ILE A 25 -4.40 7.35 29.69
CA ILE A 25 -4.25 6.10 28.93
C ILE A 25 -2.82 5.61 28.93
N GLU A 26 -1.84 6.51 28.85
CA GLU A 26 -0.40 6.18 28.85
C GLU A 26 0.04 5.59 30.22
N GLU A 27 -0.48 6.10 31.32
CA GLU A 27 -0.21 5.60 32.67
C GLU A 27 -0.80 4.19 32.94
N VAL A 28 -1.98 3.95 32.36
CA VAL A 28 -2.64 2.63 32.36
C VAL A 28 -1.94 1.68 31.38
N ARG A 29 -1.29 2.14 30.32
CA ARG A 29 -0.58 1.36 29.26
C ARG A 29 0.66 0.62 29.77
N ASN A 30 1.29 1.08 30.84
CA ASN A 30 2.58 0.58 31.32
C ASN A 30 2.48 -0.52 32.40
N SER A 31 1.31 -1.01 32.79
CA SER A 31 1.16 -2.06 33.82
C SER A 31 0.85 -3.44 33.21
N LYS A 32 1.43 -4.51 33.80
CA LYS A 32 1.14 -5.91 33.41
C LYS A 32 -0.35 -6.28 33.53
N VAL A 33 -1.09 -5.61 34.41
CA VAL A 33 -2.55 -5.73 34.58
C VAL A 33 -3.31 -5.28 33.32
N HIS A 34 -2.67 -4.49 32.47
CA HIS A 34 -3.21 -3.93 31.25
C HIS A 34 -3.38 -4.94 30.12
N GLY A 35 -2.47 -5.89 29.97
CA GLY A 35 -2.56 -6.89 28.90
C GLY A 35 -3.78 -7.80 29.08
N GLU A 36 -4.06 -8.23 30.30
CA GLU A 36 -5.22 -9.08 30.64
C GLU A 36 -6.54 -8.30 30.49
N LEU A 37 -6.59 -7.06 31.00
CA LEU A 37 -7.76 -6.19 30.85
C LEU A 37 -8.07 -5.86 29.38
N THR A 38 -7.03 -5.66 28.56
CA THR A 38 -7.18 -5.41 27.13
C THR A 38 -7.72 -6.66 26.42
N ALA A 39 -7.20 -7.84 26.73
CA ALA A 39 -7.67 -9.10 26.16
C ALA A 39 -9.14 -9.39 26.50
N ASP A 40 -9.54 -9.15 27.75
CA ASP A 40 -10.93 -9.29 28.20
C ASP A 40 -11.86 -8.29 27.50
N LEU A 41 -11.40 -7.05 27.29
CA LEU A 41 -12.15 -6.03 26.59
C LEU A 41 -12.30 -6.37 25.10
N VAL A 42 -11.26 -6.86 24.45
CA VAL A 42 -11.29 -7.35 23.07
C VAL A 42 -12.32 -8.49 22.92
N ASP A 43 -12.28 -9.48 23.83
CA ASP A 43 -13.24 -10.60 23.82
C ASP A 43 -14.67 -10.09 24.00
N HIS A 44 -14.88 -9.19 24.97
CA HIS A 44 -16.19 -8.59 25.24
C HIS A 44 -16.76 -7.83 24.03
N LEU A 45 -15.96 -6.94 23.43
CA LEU A 45 -16.38 -6.14 22.27
C LEU A 45 -16.69 -7.03 21.06
N LEU A 46 -15.84 -8.02 20.78
CA LEU A 46 -16.03 -8.94 19.66
C LEU A 46 -17.32 -9.76 19.81
N ARG A 47 -17.60 -10.30 21.01
CA ARG A 47 -18.74 -11.20 21.21
C ARG A 47 -20.07 -10.49 21.40
N LEU A 48 -20.07 -9.40 22.17
CA LEU A 48 -21.30 -8.76 22.63
C LEU A 48 -21.68 -7.53 21.80
N THR A 49 -20.73 -6.90 21.14
CA THR A 49 -21.01 -5.69 20.34
C THR A 49 -20.86 -5.95 18.84
N ILE A 50 -19.68 -6.44 18.40
CA ILE A 50 -19.38 -6.56 16.97
C ILE A 50 -20.12 -7.73 16.34
N ARG A 51 -20.06 -8.93 16.96
CA ARG A 51 -20.71 -10.12 16.40
C ARG A 51 -22.21 -9.95 16.11
N PRO A 52 -23.06 -9.34 16.99
CA PRO A 52 -24.46 -9.11 16.67
C PRO A 52 -24.68 -8.21 15.47
N LEU A 53 -23.84 -7.17 15.30
CA LEU A 53 -23.93 -6.21 14.17
C LEU A 53 -23.62 -6.86 12.81
N PHE A 54 -22.77 -7.88 12.80
CA PHE A 54 -22.37 -8.61 11.58
C PHE A 54 -23.00 -10.00 11.46
N SER A 55 -23.92 -10.37 12.35
CA SER A 55 -24.49 -11.73 12.38
C SER A 55 -25.28 -12.11 11.13
N LYS A 56 -25.89 -11.13 10.46
CA LYS A 56 -26.65 -11.33 9.21
C LYS A 56 -25.79 -11.20 7.95
N THR A 57 -24.57 -10.71 8.07
CA THR A 57 -23.63 -10.54 6.96
C THR A 57 -22.59 -11.67 6.98
N GLN A 58 -22.95 -12.83 6.42
CA GLN A 58 -21.97 -13.90 6.21
C GLN A 58 -21.29 -13.67 4.87
N HIS A 59 -19.96 -13.50 4.90
CA HIS A 59 -19.18 -13.39 3.66
C HIS A 59 -19.18 -14.74 2.92
N PRO A 60 -19.57 -14.80 1.62
CA PRO A 60 -19.81 -16.06 0.91
C PRO A 60 -18.56 -16.95 0.77
N ALA A 61 -17.38 -16.35 0.77
CA ALA A 61 -16.11 -17.08 0.64
C ALA A 61 -15.59 -17.67 1.97
N VAL A 62 -16.26 -17.40 3.12
CA VAL A 62 -15.73 -17.75 4.44
C VAL A 62 -16.74 -18.51 5.29
N THR A 63 -16.28 -19.60 5.93
CA THR A 63 -17.08 -20.37 6.89
C THR A 63 -17.19 -19.64 8.23
N ALA A 64 -18.15 -20.08 9.08
CA ALA A 64 -18.29 -19.58 10.46
C ALA A 64 -17.03 -19.75 11.33
N GLN A 65 -16.12 -20.65 10.96
CA GLN A 65 -14.82 -20.88 11.62
C GLN A 65 -13.69 -19.99 11.06
N GLY A 66 -13.99 -19.03 10.16
CA GLY A 66 -12.99 -18.18 9.55
C GLY A 66 -12.04 -18.93 8.62
N ARG A 67 -12.56 -19.88 7.84
CA ARG A 67 -11.80 -20.64 6.82
C ARG A 67 -12.39 -20.41 5.44
N LYS A 68 -11.58 -20.53 4.41
CA LYS A 68 -12.05 -20.48 3.03
C LYS A 68 -13.09 -21.58 2.77
N VAL A 69 -14.18 -21.22 2.10
CA VAL A 69 -15.18 -22.19 1.59
C VAL A 69 -14.57 -22.95 0.41
N THR A 70 -14.48 -24.28 0.52
CA THR A 70 -13.90 -25.15 -0.51
C THR A 70 -14.90 -25.55 -1.58
N THR A 71 -16.20 -25.47 -1.29
CA THR A 71 -17.24 -25.79 -2.26
C THR A 71 -17.59 -24.52 -3.05
N LYS A 72 -17.49 -24.57 -4.39
CA LYS A 72 -18.04 -23.51 -5.24
C LYS A 72 -19.55 -23.49 -5.02
N VAL A 73 -20.01 -22.64 -4.12
CA VAL A 73 -21.44 -22.29 -4.09
C VAL A 73 -21.66 -21.48 -5.36
N LEU A 74 -22.33 -22.09 -6.34
CA LEU A 74 -22.81 -21.35 -7.51
C LEU A 74 -23.64 -20.20 -6.95
N PRO A 75 -23.41 -18.96 -7.40
CA PRO A 75 -24.23 -17.84 -6.98
C PRO A 75 -25.69 -18.24 -7.30
N LYS A 76 -26.56 -18.20 -6.28
CA LYS A 76 -27.98 -18.39 -6.49
C LYS A 76 -28.44 -17.33 -7.48
N ARG A 77 -28.77 -17.76 -8.69
CA ARG A 77 -29.30 -16.91 -9.75
C ARG A 77 -30.63 -16.34 -9.21
N PHE A 78 -30.71 -15.01 -9.07
CA PHE A 78 -31.92 -14.27 -8.70
C PHE A 78 -32.44 -14.46 -7.26
N GLU A 79 -31.66 -14.17 -6.23
CA GLU A 79 -32.26 -13.52 -5.07
C GLU A 79 -32.30 -12.02 -5.39
N LEU A 80 -33.52 -11.47 -5.44
CA LEU A 80 -33.75 -10.02 -5.47
C LEU A 80 -32.95 -9.46 -4.29
N GLU A 81 -31.96 -8.60 -4.58
CA GLU A 81 -31.16 -7.95 -3.56
C GLU A 81 -32.12 -7.25 -2.61
N GLU A 82 -32.20 -7.73 -1.35
CA GLU A 82 -32.89 -6.96 -0.32
C GLU A 82 -32.22 -5.58 -0.25
N PRO A 83 -33.00 -4.50 -0.09
CA PRO A 83 -32.45 -3.15 0.00
C PRO A 83 -31.29 -3.15 1.01
N ASP A 84 -30.12 -2.70 0.60
CA ASP A 84 -28.84 -2.77 1.32
C ASP A 84 -28.92 -2.29 2.78
N ASP A 85 -29.81 -1.35 3.06
CA ASP A 85 -30.05 -0.78 4.39
C ASP A 85 -30.75 -1.71 5.39
N VAL A 86 -31.46 -2.72 4.94
CA VAL A 86 -32.20 -3.63 5.84
C VAL A 86 -31.30 -4.80 6.27
N ALA A 87 -30.35 -5.18 5.44
CA ALA A 87 -29.52 -6.37 5.65
C ALA A 87 -28.24 -6.14 6.48
N LYS A 88 -27.78 -4.87 6.63
CA LYS A 88 -26.46 -4.56 7.26
C LYS A 88 -26.57 -3.71 8.53
N PRO A 89 -26.87 -4.30 9.71
CA PRO A 89 -27.06 -3.54 10.96
C PRO A 89 -25.85 -2.67 11.34
N TRP A 90 -24.62 -3.09 10.98
CA TRP A 90 -23.39 -2.37 11.26
C TRP A 90 -23.30 -0.99 10.54
N LYS A 91 -24.00 -0.81 9.41
CA LYS A 91 -24.06 0.50 8.72
C LYS A 91 -24.90 1.52 9.51
N LYS A 92 -25.84 1.06 10.31
CA LYS A 92 -26.70 1.93 11.15
C LYS A 92 -26.02 2.34 12.44
N ASP A 93 -24.97 1.64 12.86
CA ASP A 93 -24.21 1.95 14.07
C ASP A 93 -22.90 2.66 13.68
N PRO A 94 -22.80 3.99 13.90
CA PRO A 94 -21.61 4.77 13.54
C PRO A 94 -20.36 4.34 14.33
N ALA A 95 -20.51 3.62 15.44
CA ALA A 95 -19.39 3.13 16.24
C ALA A 95 -18.84 1.78 15.75
N ALA A 96 -19.60 1.03 14.94
CA ALA A 96 -19.24 -0.35 14.57
C ALA A 96 -17.85 -0.48 13.95
N ILE A 97 -17.55 0.34 12.94
CA ILE A 97 -16.24 0.33 12.25
C ILE A 97 -15.15 0.81 13.21
N CYS A 98 -15.38 1.90 13.96
CA CYS A 98 -14.40 2.44 14.91
C CYS A 98 -14.04 1.45 16.01
N LEU A 99 -15.03 0.73 16.55
CA LEU A 99 -14.81 -0.30 17.57
C LEU A 99 -14.01 -1.48 17.01
N LEU A 100 -14.34 -1.93 15.79
CA LEU A 100 -13.58 -3.00 15.14
C LEU A 100 -12.14 -2.57 14.83
N GLN A 101 -11.93 -1.35 14.37
CA GLN A 101 -10.58 -0.78 14.15
C GLN A 101 -9.78 -0.73 15.44
N TRP A 102 -10.41 -0.32 16.55
CA TRP A 102 -9.73 -0.32 17.84
C TRP A 102 -9.33 -1.74 18.24
N VAL A 103 -10.23 -2.72 18.11
CA VAL A 103 -9.92 -4.12 18.37
C VAL A 103 -8.73 -4.58 17.53
N VAL A 104 -8.77 -4.35 16.23
CA VAL A 104 -7.70 -4.77 15.28
C VAL A 104 -6.34 -4.16 15.65
N ARG A 105 -6.30 -2.90 16.12
CA ARG A 105 -5.06 -2.25 16.60
C ARG A 105 -4.49 -2.85 17.90
N LYS A 106 -5.30 -3.59 18.66
CA LYS A 106 -4.89 -4.24 19.92
C LYS A 106 -4.55 -5.72 19.77
N LEU A 107 -4.61 -6.23 18.53
CA LEU A 107 -4.28 -7.63 18.26
C LEU A 107 -2.77 -7.87 18.37
N ASP A 108 -2.44 -9.01 18.94
CA ASP A 108 -1.18 -9.72 18.84
C ASP A 108 -1.42 -11.10 18.22
N ASP A 109 -0.38 -11.89 18.02
CA ASP A 109 -0.48 -13.23 17.43
C ASP A 109 -1.49 -14.12 18.18
N ARG A 110 -1.46 -14.07 19.52
CA ARG A 110 -2.30 -14.89 20.40
C ARG A 110 -3.77 -14.48 20.33
N LEU A 111 -4.06 -13.19 20.42
CA LEU A 111 -5.41 -12.66 20.33
C LEU A 111 -5.98 -12.87 18.93
N THR A 112 -5.16 -12.70 17.92
CA THR A 112 -5.54 -12.93 16.53
C THR A 112 -5.94 -14.39 16.30
N GLU A 113 -5.13 -15.35 16.72
CA GLU A 113 -5.46 -16.77 16.59
C GLU A 113 -6.73 -17.14 17.36
N LYS A 114 -6.86 -16.67 18.61
CA LYS A 114 -8.02 -16.93 19.48
C LYS A 114 -9.33 -16.39 18.88
N HIS A 115 -9.30 -15.18 18.30
CA HIS A 115 -10.49 -14.48 17.84
C HIS A 115 -10.68 -14.49 16.32
N TRP A 116 -9.86 -15.24 15.59
CA TRP A 116 -9.89 -15.32 14.12
C TRP A 116 -11.28 -15.48 13.52
N PRO A 117 -12.15 -16.42 14.01
CA PRO A 117 -13.48 -16.60 13.45
C PRO A 117 -14.41 -15.39 13.64
N LEU A 118 -14.14 -14.55 14.65
CA LEU A 118 -14.94 -13.36 14.95
C LEU A 118 -14.45 -12.12 14.19
N LEU A 119 -13.16 -12.12 13.75
CA LEU A 119 -12.53 -11.00 13.06
C LEU A 119 -12.74 -11.04 11.55
N ILE A 120 -12.64 -12.22 10.94
CA ILE A 120 -12.63 -12.35 9.48
C ILE A 120 -13.95 -11.93 8.83
N PRO A 121 -15.13 -12.43 9.22
CA PRO A 121 -16.37 -12.06 8.53
C PRO A 121 -16.67 -10.56 8.54
N PRO A 122 -16.57 -9.84 9.68
CA PRO A 122 -16.82 -8.40 9.68
C PRO A 122 -15.82 -7.60 8.86
N ILE A 123 -14.50 -7.93 8.93
CA ILE A 123 -13.47 -7.20 8.19
C ILE A 123 -13.69 -7.38 6.68
N LEU A 124 -13.93 -8.60 6.21
CA LEU A 124 -14.21 -8.84 4.79
C LEU A 124 -15.51 -8.16 4.34
N SER A 125 -16.57 -8.19 5.16
CA SER A 125 -17.85 -7.52 4.84
C SER A 125 -17.70 -6.00 4.70
N ILE A 126 -16.81 -5.36 5.47
CA ILE A 126 -16.51 -3.94 5.35
C ILE A 126 -15.64 -3.69 4.12
N THR A 127 -14.66 -4.55 3.84
CA THR A 127 -13.75 -4.40 2.69
C THR A 127 -14.49 -4.59 1.36
N ASP A 128 -15.49 -5.47 1.31
CA ASP A 128 -16.29 -5.71 0.10
C ASP A 128 -17.47 -4.75 -0.05
N ASP A 129 -17.69 -3.87 0.92
CA ASP A 129 -18.79 -2.91 0.85
C ASP A 129 -18.64 -1.98 -0.37
N PRO A 130 -19.72 -1.64 -1.08
CA PRO A 130 -19.67 -0.71 -2.20
C PRO A 130 -19.29 0.73 -1.79
N ASP A 131 -19.54 1.12 -0.54
CA ASP A 131 -19.11 2.42 -0.01
C ASP A 131 -17.59 2.50 0.10
N ILE A 132 -16.99 3.48 -0.57
CA ILE A 132 -15.53 3.60 -0.70
C ILE A 132 -14.85 3.93 0.63
N TRP A 133 -15.49 4.74 1.47
CA TRP A 133 -14.95 5.03 2.79
C TRP A 133 -14.87 3.75 3.65
N SER A 134 -15.96 2.98 3.70
CA SER A 134 -16.00 1.68 4.41
C SER A 134 -14.94 0.73 3.87
N LYS A 135 -14.84 0.60 2.55
CA LYS A 135 -13.83 -0.20 1.85
C LYS A 135 -12.41 0.20 2.25
N THR A 136 -12.13 1.50 2.30
CA THR A 136 -10.83 2.04 2.72
C THR A 136 -10.50 1.63 4.16
N GLN A 137 -11.48 1.76 5.08
CA GLN A 137 -11.29 1.31 6.47
C GLN A 137 -11.06 -0.20 6.54
N GLY A 138 -11.78 -0.97 5.72
CA GLY A 138 -11.61 -2.41 5.58
C GLY A 138 -10.20 -2.80 5.15
N CYS A 139 -9.67 -2.18 4.09
CA CYS A 139 -8.29 -2.41 3.62
C CYS A 139 -7.24 -2.14 4.72
N GLY A 140 -7.38 -1.03 5.46
CA GLY A 140 -6.50 -0.73 6.58
C GLY A 140 -6.61 -1.74 7.73
N MET A 141 -7.81 -2.26 8.00
CA MET A 141 -8.00 -3.33 9.00
C MET A 141 -7.38 -4.66 8.52
N VAL A 142 -7.49 -5.00 7.24
CA VAL A 142 -6.82 -6.19 6.68
C VAL A 142 -5.31 -6.09 6.85
N GLU A 143 -4.70 -4.94 6.55
CA GLU A 143 -3.26 -4.72 6.75
C GLU A 143 -2.84 -5.00 8.19
N LYS A 144 -3.52 -4.42 9.17
CA LYS A 144 -3.22 -4.61 10.59
C LYS A 144 -3.48 -6.04 11.08
N LEU A 145 -4.59 -6.64 10.65
CA LEU A 145 -4.91 -8.03 10.96
C LEU A 145 -3.84 -8.99 10.45
N LEU A 146 -3.39 -8.81 9.19
CA LEU A 146 -2.35 -9.64 8.59
C LEU A 146 -1.00 -9.42 9.25
N SER A 147 -0.68 -8.20 9.68
CA SER A 147 0.54 -7.88 10.43
C SER A 147 0.59 -8.56 11.80
N ALA A 148 -0.57 -8.77 12.43
CA ALA A 148 -0.71 -9.46 13.72
C ALA A 148 -1.00 -10.97 13.58
N ALA A 149 -1.14 -11.49 12.36
CA ALA A 149 -1.49 -12.89 12.15
C ALA A 149 -0.23 -13.76 11.97
N PRO A 150 -0.07 -14.85 12.71
CA PRO A 150 1.01 -15.79 12.43
C PRO A 150 0.84 -16.40 11.02
N PRO A 151 1.90 -16.51 10.20
CA PRO A 151 1.82 -17.03 8.84
C PRO A 151 1.17 -18.41 8.75
N SER A 152 1.38 -19.24 9.76
CA SER A 152 0.76 -20.59 9.85
C SER A 152 -0.78 -20.54 9.87
N LEU A 153 -1.38 -19.47 10.41
CA LEU A 153 -2.83 -19.30 10.50
C LEU A 153 -3.41 -19.03 9.11
N ILE A 154 -2.77 -18.17 8.31
CA ILE A 154 -3.18 -17.85 6.93
C ILE A 154 -3.14 -19.12 6.05
N VAL A 155 -2.05 -19.89 6.17
CA VAL A 155 -1.90 -21.16 5.41
C VAL A 155 -2.98 -22.17 5.84
N LYS A 156 -3.17 -22.38 7.15
CA LYS A 156 -4.16 -23.34 7.69
C LYS A 156 -5.61 -23.01 7.31
N THR A 157 -5.94 -21.74 7.20
CA THR A 157 -7.30 -21.28 6.89
C THR A 157 -7.58 -21.15 5.41
N GLY A 158 -6.53 -21.08 4.57
CA GLY A 158 -6.63 -20.89 3.12
C GLY A 158 -7.12 -19.51 2.70
N LEU A 159 -7.06 -18.50 3.60
CA LEU A 159 -7.64 -17.19 3.36
C LEU A 159 -6.78 -16.27 2.51
N ALA A 160 -5.52 -16.62 2.21
CA ALA A 160 -4.66 -15.81 1.36
C ALA A 160 -5.34 -15.45 0.03
N GLN A 161 -5.96 -16.43 -0.62
CA GLN A 161 -6.67 -16.21 -1.88
C GLN A 161 -7.93 -15.35 -1.70
N VAL A 162 -8.65 -15.49 -0.58
CA VAL A 162 -9.84 -14.64 -0.30
C VAL A 162 -9.43 -13.18 -0.13
N PHE A 163 -8.36 -12.92 0.62
CA PHE A 163 -7.83 -11.56 0.75
C PHE A 163 -7.34 -11.00 -0.59
N GLU A 164 -6.69 -11.82 -1.41
CA GLU A 164 -6.29 -11.40 -2.76
C GLU A 164 -7.51 -11.03 -3.62
N GLU A 165 -8.54 -11.91 -3.66
CA GLU A 165 -9.77 -11.69 -4.41
C GLU A 165 -10.54 -10.44 -3.95
N THR A 166 -10.45 -10.07 -2.66
CA THR A 166 -11.07 -8.87 -2.08
C THR A 166 -10.25 -7.60 -2.32
N LEU A 167 -8.91 -7.66 -2.17
CA LEU A 167 -8.05 -6.47 -2.24
C LEU A 167 -7.67 -6.07 -3.67
N MET A 168 -7.39 -7.04 -4.56
CA MET A 168 -6.94 -6.73 -5.93
C MET A 168 -7.92 -5.86 -6.74
N PRO A 169 -9.26 -6.05 -6.65
CA PRO A 169 -10.20 -5.17 -7.33
C PRO A 169 -10.14 -3.71 -6.87
N CYS A 170 -9.70 -3.45 -5.62
CA CYS A 170 -9.59 -2.10 -5.08
C CYS A 170 -8.57 -1.23 -5.83
N LEU A 171 -7.58 -1.82 -6.50
CA LEU A 171 -6.63 -1.11 -7.37
C LEU A 171 -7.27 -0.48 -8.62
N GLY A 172 -8.49 -0.89 -8.97
CA GLY A 172 -9.24 -0.35 -10.11
C GLY A 172 -10.19 0.80 -9.75
N TYR A 173 -10.23 1.25 -8.49
CA TYR A 173 -11.04 2.40 -8.08
C TYR A 173 -10.33 3.70 -8.43
N LEU A 174 -10.44 4.09 -9.69
CA LEU A 174 -9.72 5.22 -10.29
C LEU A 174 -10.72 6.23 -10.91
N PRO A 175 -10.37 7.49 -11.09
CA PRO A 175 -11.10 8.38 -11.98
C PRO A 175 -11.19 7.73 -13.39
N THR A 176 -12.30 7.78 -14.09
CA THR A 176 -13.48 8.63 -14.00
C THR A 176 -14.62 8.09 -13.10
N LEU A 177 -14.52 6.84 -12.66
CA LEU A 177 -15.61 6.20 -11.90
C LEU A 177 -15.57 6.54 -10.41
N THR A 178 -14.36 6.77 -9.87
CA THR A 178 -14.16 7.09 -8.45
C THR A 178 -13.56 8.49 -8.34
N PRO A 179 -14.15 9.40 -7.56
CA PRO A 179 -13.56 10.71 -7.28
C PRO A 179 -12.13 10.60 -6.74
N GLU A 180 -11.27 11.56 -7.10
CA GLU A 180 -9.85 11.54 -6.69
C GLU A 180 -9.69 11.55 -5.16
N GLU A 181 -10.55 12.29 -4.47
CA GLU A 181 -10.56 12.41 -3.00
C GLU A 181 -10.89 11.07 -2.31
N GLU A 182 -11.58 10.17 -2.98
CA GLU A 182 -11.91 8.82 -2.49
C GLU A 182 -10.89 7.78 -2.97
N ALA A 183 -10.39 7.94 -4.20
CA ALA A 183 -9.42 7.01 -4.79
C ALA A 183 -8.08 7.05 -4.05
N ILE A 184 -7.56 8.23 -3.68
CA ILE A 184 -6.27 8.40 -3.00
C ILE A 184 -6.24 7.67 -1.65
N PRO A 185 -7.18 7.88 -0.70
CA PRO A 185 -7.20 7.14 0.56
C PRO A 185 -7.32 5.62 0.37
N LEU A 186 -8.14 5.18 -0.59
CA LEU A 186 -8.30 3.75 -0.86
C LEU A 186 -7.01 3.12 -1.39
N LEU A 187 -6.36 3.75 -2.38
CA LEU A 187 -5.08 3.26 -2.90
C LEU A 187 -4.01 3.25 -1.82
N SER A 188 -3.95 4.30 -0.99
CA SER A 188 -3.00 4.40 0.14
C SER A 188 -3.22 3.31 1.20
N ALA A 189 -4.44 2.76 1.32
CA ALA A 189 -4.76 1.67 2.23
C ALA A 189 -4.55 0.28 1.60
N VAL A 190 -4.86 0.12 0.31
CA VAL A 190 -4.83 -1.21 -0.33
C VAL A 190 -3.41 -1.67 -0.65
N TYR A 191 -2.49 -0.78 -1.07
CA TYR A 191 -1.11 -1.20 -1.34
C TYR A 191 -0.40 -1.78 -0.11
N PRO A 192 -0.40 -1.14 1.06
CA PRO A 192 0.16 -1.74 2.28
C PRO A 192 -0.50 -3.07 2.65
N ALA A 193 -1.82 -3.21 2.49
CA ALA A 193 -2.52 -4.46 2.75
C ALA A 193 -2.05 -5.60 1.82
N LEU A 194 -1.91 -5.32 0.50
CA LEU A 194 -1.38 -6.29 -0.47
C LEU A 194 0.09 -6.63 -0.19
N MET A 195 0.91 -5.66 0.20
CA MET A 195 2.31 -5.89 0.57
C MET A 195 2.42 -6.79 1.81
N THR A 196 1.61 -6.53 2.83
CA THR A 196 1.56 -7.37 4.03
C THR A 196 1.05 -8.78 3.69
N LEU A 197 0.01 -8.88 2.86
CA LEU A 197 -0.48 -10.17 2.35
C LEU A 197 0.64 -10.94 1.65
N SER A 198 1.44 -10.28 0.79
CA SER A 198 2.55 -10.92 0.10
C SER A 198 3.60 -11.53 1.04
N LYS A 199 3.84 -10.86 2.17
CA LYS A 199 4.80 -11.33 3.19
C LYS A 199 4.26 -12.52 3.97
N VAL A 200 2.98 -12.46 4.37
CA VAL A 200 2.39 -13.49 5.25
C VAL A 200 1.96 -14.73 4.48
N ALA A 201 1.39 -14.57 3.28
CA ALA A 201 0.85 -15.68 2.49
C ALA A 201 1.94 -16.58 1.87
N TYR A 202 3.10 -15.99 1.54
CA TYR A 202 4.18 -16.69 0.84
C TYR A 202 5.42 -16.90 1.72
N THR A 203 5.26 -16.90 3.04
CA THR A 203 6.32 -17.28 3.97
C THR A 203 6.30 -18.79 4.20
N PRO A 204 7.42 -19.52 3.98
CA PRO A 204 7.51 -20.94 4.30
C PRO A 204 7.24 -21.18 5.78
N THR A 205 6.35 -22.10 6.10
CA THR A 205 6.10 -22.55 7.48
C THR A 205 6.85 -23.85 7.75
N GLN A 206 7.20 -24.11 9.03
CA GLN A 206 7.97 -25.31 9.42
C GLN A 206 7.36 -26.63 8.95
N ASN A 207 6.06 -26.67 8.73
CA ASN A 207 5.34 -27.87 8.27
C ASN A 207 4.95 -27.81 6.79
N SER A 208 5.54 -26.89 6.03
CA SER A 208 5.27 -26.79 4.60
C SER A 208 5.86 -27.96 3.84
N ARG A 209 5.06 -28.61 2.98
CA ARG A 209 5.51 -29.66 2.06
C ARG A 209 6.13 -29.11 0.77
N ARG A 210 5.98 -27.79 0.53
CA ARG A 210 6.47 -27.11 -0.67
C ARG A 210 7.89 -26.60 -0.42
N PRO A 211 8.77 -26.63 -1.43
CA PRO A 211 10.12 -26.09 -1.32
C PRO A 211 10.06 -24.54 -1.19
N PRO A 212 11.05 -23.94 -0.52
CA PRO A 212 11.12 -22.48 -0.33
C PRO A 212 11.10 -21.68 -1.65
N GLU A 213 11.68 -22.23 -2.71
CA GLU A 213 11.75 -21.64 -4.06
C GLU A 213 10.34 -21.41 -4.64
N GLU A 214 9.43 -22.37 -4.46
CA GLU A 214 8.04 -22.25 -4.93
C GLU A 214 7.31 -21.08 -4.26
N PHE A 215 7.54 -20.85 -2.96
CA PHE A 215 6.99 -19.70 -2.26
C PHE A 215 7.54 -18.38 -2.81
N LYS A 216 8.84 -18.34 -3.10
CA LYS A 216 9.49 -17.19 -3.71
C LYS A 216 8.92 -16.89 -5.09
N GLU A 217 8.77 -17.89 -5.94
CA GLU A 217 8.19 -17.75 -7.28
C GLU A 217 6.75 -17.24 -7.22
N GLN A 218 5.92 -17.83 -6.35
CA GLN A 218 4.53 -17.39 -6.17
C GLN A 218 4.44 -15.96 -5.66
N ARG A 219 5.29 -15.59 -4.69
CA ARG A 219 5.36 -14.21 -4.19
C ARG A 219 5.78 -13.24 -5.29
N THR A 220 6.80 -13.60 -6.06
CA THR A 220 7.25 -12.79 -7.19
C THR A 220 6.12 -12.60 -8.22
N ALA A 221 5.41 -13.66 -8.59
CA ALA A 221 4.28 -13.58 -9.52
C ALA A 221 3.12 -12.71 -8.98
N PHE A 222 2.87 -12.75 -7.67
CA PHE A 222 1.89 -11.90 -7.02
C PHE A 222 2.31 -10.42 -7.08
N LEU A 223 3.54 -10.10 -6.71
CA LEU A 223 4.09 -8.74 -6.77
C LEU A 223 4.12 -8.20 -8.21
N ASP A 224 4.47 -9.04 -9.18
CA ASP A 224 4.40 -8.69 -10.61
C ASP A 224 2.99 -8.31 -11.06
N THR A 225 2.00 -9.00 -10.52
CA THR A 225 0.61 -8.70 -10.83
C THR A 225 0.22 -7.32 -10.29
N ILE A 226 0.69 -6.96 -9.09
CA ILE A 226 0.46 -5.64 -8.50
C ILE A 226 1.16 -4.55 -9.33
N VAL A 227 2.42 -4.75 -9.75
CA VAL A 227 3.12 -3.79 -10.62
C VAL A 227 2.36 -3.57 -11.92
N ARG A 228 1.96 -4.65 -12.61
CA ARG A 228 1.30 -4.54 -13.92
C ARG A 228 -0.11 -3.99 -13.82
N ARG A 229 -0.94 -4.57 -12.96
CA ARG A 229 -2.37 -4.23 -12.86
C ARG A 229 -2.64 -3.02 -11.95
N GLY A 230 -1.84 -2.87 -10.90
CA GLY A 230 -1.98 -1.77 -9.97
C GLY A 230 -1.28 -0.51 -10.48
N VAL A 231 0.06 -0.56 -10.65
CA VAL A 231 0.83 0.67 -10.93
C VAL A 231 0.77 1.05 -12.41
N LEU A 232 1.22 0.17 -13.31
CA LEU A 232 1.36 0.52 -14.73
C LEU A 232 0.00 0.72 -15.41
N ALA A 233 -0.99 -0.13 -15.11
CA ALA A 233 -2.32 0.03 -15.67
C ALA A 233 -3.04 1.26 -15.09
N ALA A 234 -2.89 1.55 -13.79
CA ALA A 234 -3.47 2.74 -13.17
C ALA A 234 -2.85 4.03 -13.75
N TYR A 235 -1.53 4.08 -13.93
CA TYR A 235 -0.87 5.20 -14.59
C TYR A 235 -1.40 5.41 -16.02
N SER A 236 -1.50 4.34 -16.81
CA SER A 236 -2.01 4.44 -18.19
C SER A 236 -3.48 4.90 -18.25
N HIS A 237 -4.25 4.66 -17.19
CA HIS A 237 -5.66 5.03 -17.11
C HIS A 237 -5.86 6.52 -16.75
N CYS A 238 -5.03 7.09 -15.89
CA CYS A 238 -5.18 8.46 -15.39
C CYS A 238 -3.82 9.20 -15.29
N PRO A 239 -3.08 9.37 -16.42
CA PRO A 239 -1.74 9.97 -16.42
C PRO A 239 -1.73 11.46 -16.06
N GLU A 240 -2.89 12.12 -16.05
CA GLU A 240 -3.06 13.53 -15.69
C GLU A 240 -3.32 13.76 -14.18
N ARG A 241 -3.51 12.69 -13.40
CA ARG A 241 -3.87 12.79 -11.97
C ARG A 241 -2.62 12.71 -11.09
N VAL A 242 -1.92 13.83 -10.96
CA VAL A 242 -0.60 13.91 -10.29
C VAL A 242 -0.58 13.37 -8.85
N LYS A 243 -1.65 13.56 -8.07
CA LYS A 243 -1.73 13.05 -6.70
C LYS A 243 -1.91 11.54 -6.64
N ILE A 244 -2.63 10.96 -7.60
CA ILE A 244 -2.73 9.50 -7.74
C ILE A 244 -1.38 8.94 -8.18
N ILE A 245 -0.73 9.57 -9.17
CA ILE A 245 0.61 9.16 -9.63
C ILE A 245 1.61 9.16 -8.47
N ASP A 246 1.56 10.15 -7.59
CA ASP A 246 2.42 10.19 -6.41
C ASP A 246 2.23 8.95 -5.52
N VAL A 247 0.99 8.55 -5.21
CA VAL A 247 0.70 7.31 -4.46
C VAL A 247 1.19 6.07 -5.21
N LEU A 248 1.02 6.01 -6.54
CA LEU A 248 1.50 4.90 -7.35
C LEU A 248 3.02 4.79 -7.31
N LEU A 249 3.76 5.90 -7.40
CA LEU A 249 5.21 5.94 -7.36
C LEU A 249 5.76 5.54 -5.98
N GLN A 250 5.16 6.03 -4.89
CA GLN A 250 5.52 5.62 -3.54
C GLN A 250 5.32 4.10 -3.35
N SER A 251 4.22 3.56 -3.86
CA SER A 251 3.94 2.13 -3.82
C SER A 251 4.91 1.33 -4.71
N LEU A 252 5.27 1.88 -5.88
CA LEU A 252 6.24 1.28 -6.81
C LEU A 252 7.62 1.13 -6.16
N VAL A 253 8.10 2.13 -5.42
CA VAL A 253 9.38 2.05 -4.69
C VAL A 253 9.41 0.84 -3.77
N ILE A 254 8.34 0.61 -3.02
CA ILE A 254 8.24 -0.54 -2.12
C ILE A 254 8.22 -1.85 -2.92
N LEU A 255 7.41 -1.93 -3.98
CA LEU A 255 7.28 -3.11 -4.83
C LEU A 255 8.61 -3.49 -5.50
N LEU A 256 9.36 -2.51 -6.00
CA LEU A 256 10.66 -2.73 -6.64
C LEU A 256 11.70 -3.24 -5.63
N ASN A 257 11.72 -2.71 -4.42
CA ASN A 257 12.61 -3.19 -3.36
C ASN A 257 12.28 -4.63 -2.93
N GLU A 258 10.99 -5.00 -2.89
CA GLU A 258 10.57 -6.37 -2.57
C GLU A 258 10.84 -7.37 -3.71
N LEU A 259 10.80 -6.92 -4.97
CA LEU A 259 11.14 -7.73 -6.15
C LEU A 259 12.66 -7.83 -6.35
N GLY A 260 13.43 -6.81 -5.93
CA GLY A 260 14.87 -6.77 -6.17
C GLY A 260 15.18 -6.88 -7.66
N ILE A 261 16.16 -7.73 -8.02
CA ILE A 261 16.57 -7.97 -9.40
C ILE A 261 15.46 -8.47 -10.32
N GLU A 262 14.45 -9.14 -9.79
CA GLU A 262 13.30 -9.61 -10.56
C GLU A 262 12.47 -8.47 -11.16
N SER A 263 12.66 -7.23 -10.67
CA SER A 263 12.01 -6.03 -11.20
C SER A 263 12.47 -5.65 -12.63
N VAL A 264 13.60 -6.17 -13.08
CA VAL A 264 14.18 -5.92 -14.43
C VAL A 264 13.19 -6.24 -15.56
N LYS A 265 12.32 -7.21 -15.39
CA LYS A 265 11.28 -7.57 -16.38
C LYS A 265 10.28 -6.46 -16.66
N HIS A 266 10.11 -5.51 -15.73
CA HIS A 266 9.23 -4.34 -15.86
C HIS A 266 9.97 -3.09 -16.31
N LEU A 267 11.29 -3.12 -16.38
CA LEU A 267 12.18 -1.97 -16.59
C LEU A 267 11.75 -1.08 -17.74
N LYS A 268 11.46 -1.68 -18.92
CA LYS A 268 11.06 -0.93 -20.12
C LYS A 268 9.83 -0.04 -19.87
N TYR A 269 8.80 -0.58 -19.25
CA TYR A 269 7.55 0.15 -19.03
C TYR A 269 7.69 1.18 -17.91
N ILE A 270 8.46 0.85 -16.87
CA ILE A 270 8.72 1.76 -15.75
C ILE A 270 9.55 2.96 -16.22
N LEU A 271 10.59 2.75 -17.02
CA LEU A 271 11.40 3.85 -17.54
C LEU A 271 10.62 4.77 -18.46
N ILE A 272 9.73 4.23 -19.32
CA ILE A 272 8.83 5.06 -20.14
C ILE A 272 7.94 5.92 -19.26
N MET A 273 7.28 5.33 -18.26
CA MET A 273 6.41 6.03 -17.31
C MET A 273 7.19 7.13 -16.56
N LEU A 274 8.36 6.81 -16.02
CA LEU A 274 9.17 7.78 -15.28
C LEU A 274 9.66 8.92 -16.18
N ASN A 275 10.05 8.63 -17.43
CA ASN A 275 10.43 9.65 -18.39
C ASN A 275 9.26 10.59 -18.73
N GLU A 276 8.05 10.06 -18.94
CA GLU A 276 6.87 10.87 -19.19
C GLU A 276 6.58 11.81 -18.01
N ILE A 277 6.70 11.32 -16.77
CA ILE A 277 6.47 12.12 -15.56
C ILE A 277 7.55 13.18 -15.39
N LEU A 278 8.84 12.82 -15.51
CA LEU A 278 9.97 13.73 -15.32
C LEU A 278 10.10 14.76 -16.45
N SER A 279 9.65 14.44 -17.66
CA SER A 279 9.66 15.35 -18.81
C SER A 279 8.39 16.16 -18.96
N ASN A 280 7.43 16.05 -18.04
CA ASN A 280 6.19 16.80 -18.11
C ASN A 280 6.45 18.30 -17.90
N PRO A 281 6.12 19.17 -18.89
CA PRO A 281 6.37 20.61 -18.77
C PRO A 281 5.60 21.30 -17.62
N PHE A 282 4.56 20.65 -17.10
CA PHE A 282 3.79 21.13 -15.95
C PHE A 282 4.21 20.45 -14.64
N GLY A 283 5.30 19.66 -14.65
CA GLY A 283 5.73 18.90 -13.48
C GLY A 283 6.07 19.76 -12.27
N THR A 284 6.62 20.96 -12.50
CA THR A 284 6.96 21.92 -11.42
C THR A 284 5.75 22.47 -10.65
N ALA A 285 4.53 22.30 -11.17
CA ALA A 285 3.31 22.70 -10.46
C ALA A 285 2.97 21.78 -9.26
N TYR A 286 3.52 20.55 -9.21
CA TYR A 286 3.33 19.62 -8.09
C TYR A 286 4.61 18.83 -7.83
N LEU A 287 5.54 19.41 -7.09
CA LEU A 287 6.86 18.86 -6.80
C LEU A 287 6.86 17.48 -6.10
N PRO A 288 5.90 17.10 -5.26
CA PRO A 288 5.87 15.77 -4.65
C PRO A 288 5.94 14.63 -5.67
N VAL A 289 5.27 14.76 -6.83
CA VAL A 289 5.33 13.72 -7.88
C VAL A 289 6.71 13.60 -8.50
N ILE A 290 7.43 14.73 -8.67
CA ILE A 290 8.81 14.71 -9.18
C ILE A 290 9.73 14.03 -8.17
N SER A 291 9.65 14.39 -6.88
CA SER A 291 10.44 13.74 -5.82
C SER A 291 10.18 12.23 -5.77
N SER A 292 8.90 11.81 -5.83
CA SER A 292 8.55 10.39 -5.86
C SER A 292 9.05 9.68 -7.12
N ALA A 293 9.05 10.36 -8.29
CA ALA A 293 9.58 9.80 -9.54
C ALA A 293 11.10 9.62 -9.49
N ILE A 294 11.82 10.59 -8.91
CA ILE A 294 13.28 10.48 -8.72
C ILE A 294 13.61 9.33 -7.77
N LYS A 295 12.90 9.19 -6.65
CA LYS A 295 13.06 8.06 -5.71
C LYS A 295 12.75 6.70 -6.36
N ALA A 296 11.72 6.65 -7.21
CA ALA A 296 11.43 5.46 -7.99
C ALA A 296 12.56 5.14 -8.99
N LEU A 297 13.11 6.17 -9.66
CA LEU A 297 14.24 6.00 -10.59
C LEU A 297 15.51 5.53 -9.87
N GLN A 298 15.83 6.08 -8.70
CA GLN A 298 16.93 5.60 -7.85
C GLN A 298 16.72 4.11 -7.50
N THR A 299 15.51 3.74 -7.13
CA THR A 299 15.17 2.35 -6.80
C THR A 299 15.29 1.43 -8.01
N VAL A 300 14.91 1.90 -9.20
CA VAL A 300 15.11 1.19 -10.48
C VAL A 300 16.60 0.96 -10.75
N ILE A 301 17.45 1.98 -10.55
CA ILE A 301 18.90 1.85 -10.75
C ILE A 301 19.49 0.84 -9.77
N LEU A 302 19.13 0.93 -8.48
CA LEU A 302 19.67 0.05 -7.44
C LEU A 302 19.28 -1.42 -7.64
N ASN A 303 18.05 -1.71 -8.05
CA ASN A 303 17.56 -3.08 -8.23
C ASN A 303 17.82 -3.62 -9.66
N GLY A 304 17.90 -2.73 -10.66
CA GLY A 304 18.07 -3.07 -12.07
C GLY A 304 19.49 -2.84 -12.61
N TRP A 305 20.49 -2.64 -11.74
CA TRP A 305 21.86 -2.26 -12.10
C TRP A 305 22.46 -3.05 -13.28
N PRO A 306 22.24 -4.37 -13.48
CA PRO A 306 22.84 -5.11 -14.59
C PRO A 306 22.30 -4.71 -15.97
N ARG A 307 21.26 -3.89 -16.02
CA ARG A 307 20.66 -3.40 -17.27
C ARG A 307 20.81 -1.89 -17.46
N MET A 308 21.46 -1.20 -16.52
CA MET A 308 21.56 0.26 -16.56
C MET A 308 22.46 0.76 -17.68
N ALA A 309 23.53 0.06 -18.01
CA ALA A 309 24.40 0.44 -19.13
C ALA A 309 23.61 0.54 -20.46
N ALA A 310 22.74 -0.43 -20.72
CA ALA A 310 21.89 -0.43 -21.92
C ALA A 310 20.75 0.62 -21.87
N ASN A 311 20.33 1.05 -20.68
CA ASN A 311 19.20 1.96 -20.48
C ASN A 311 19.64 3.36 -20.01
N ARG A 312 20.94 3.65 -19.96
CA ARG A 312 21.48 4.91 -19.43
C ARG A 312 20.94 6.16 -20.11
N ALA A 313 20.74 6.07 -21.43
CA ALA A 313 20.20 7.18 -22.20
C ALA A 313 18.77 7.55 -21.80
N GLU A 314 17.92 6.56 -21.51
CA GLU A 314 16.56 6.78 -21.03
C GLU A 314 16.55 7.41 -19.63
N VAL A 315 17.46 6.97 -18.75
CA VAL A 315 17.62 7.55 -17.42
C VAL A 315 18.09 9.00 -17.50
N LEU A 316 19.12 9.28 -18.30
CA LEU A 316 19.65 10.63 -18.47
C LEU A 316 18.65 11.57 -19.12
N LYS A 317 17.85 11.10 -20.08
CA LYS A 317 16.81 11.89 -20.75
C LYS A 317 15.82 12.48 -19.74
N GLY A 318 15.23 11.65 -18.88
CA GLY A 318 14.27 12.12 -17.89
C GLY A 318 14.87 13.11 -16.91
N LEU A 319 16.09 12.82 -16.42
CA LEU A 319 16.79 13.69 -15.47
C LEU A 319 17.18 15.04 -16.08
N THR A 320 17.76 15.06 -17.29
CA THR A 320 18.20 16.30 -17.93
C THR A 320 17.04 17.23 -18.26
N VAL A 321 15.93 16.69 -18.78
CA VAL A 321 14.74 17.50 -19.07
C VAL A 321 14.14 18.06 -17.78
N CYS A 322 13.99 17.22 -16.74
CA CYS A 322 13.47 17.66 -15.44
C CYS A 322 14.37 18.75 -14.81
N TRP A 323 15.69 18.58 -14.87
CA TRP A 323 16.64 19.57 -14.37
C TRP A 323 16.45 20.94 -15.03
N LEU A 324 16.39 20.97 -16.37
CA LEU A 324 16.21 22.23 -17.12
C LEU A 324 14.87 22.90 -16.78
N GLN A 325 13.80 22.14 -16.62
CA GLN A 325 12.50 22.66 -16.19
C GLN A 325 12.54 23.30 -14.78
N ILE A 326 13.28 22.67 -13.84
CA ILE A 326 13.49 23.20 -12.50
C ILE A 326 14.35 24.46 -12.53
N GLU A 327 15.37 24.52 -13.41
CA GLU A 327 16.17 25.74 -13.62
C GLU A 327 15.31 26.89 -14.19
N GLU A 328 14.45 26.60 -15.15
CA GLU A 328 13.53 27.58 -15.75
C GLU A 328 12.45 28.10 -14.80
N ALA A 329 12.00 27.26 -13.86
CA ALA A 329 11.01 27.68 -12.87
C ALA A 329 11.51 28.74 -11.86
N GLY A 330 12.83 28.95 -11.79
CA GLY A 330 13.45 30.00 -10.99
C GLY A 330 13.75 29.61 -9.55
N GLN A 331 14.27 30.59 -8.78
CA GLN A 331 14.75 30.36 -7.40
C GLN A 331 13.62 30.34 -6.34
N ASP A 332 12.46 30.84 -6.68
CA ASP A 332 11.33 30.94 -5.73
C ASP A 332 10.58 29.60 -5.54
N LEU A 333 11.00 28.54 -6.21
CA LEU A 333 10.36 27.22 -6.13
C LEU A 333 10.75 26.53 -4.81
N GLU A 334 9.81 26.43 -3.87
CA GLU A 334 10.01 25.75 -2.58
C GLU A 334 10.33 24.26 -2.79
N GLY A 335 11.41 23.75 -2.13
CA GLY A 335 11.86 22.36 -2.30
C GLY A 335 12.77 22.12 -3.51
N ARG A 336 13.12 23.16 -4.29
CA ARG A 336 13.98 23.06 -5.48
C ARG A 336 15.32 22.42 -5.18
N GLU A 337 16.03 22.88 -4.16
CA GLU A 337 17.37 22.42 -3.84
C GLU A 337 17.40 20.94 -3.40
N GLU A 338 16.41 20.50 -2.65
CA GLU A 338 16.27 19.09 -2.25
C GLU A 338 16.11 18.19 -3.49
N ILE A 339 15.26 18.58 -4.43
CA ILE A 339 15.05 17.82 -5.68
C ILE A 339 16.32 17.80 -6.53
N LYS A 340 17.03 18.91 -6.63
CA LYS A 340 18.31 18.99 -7.37
C LYS A 340 19.37 18.07 -6.77
N GLU A 341 19.46 17.99 -5.44
CA GLU A 341 20.38 17.09 -4.75
C GLU A 341 20.01 15.62 -4.96
N ASP A 342 18.72 15.30 -4.91
CA ASP A 342 18.20 13.96 -5.22
C ASP A 342 18.55 13.56 -6.68
N MET A 343 18.45 14.49 -7.63
CA MET A 343 18.82 14.25 -9.05
C MET A 343 20.33 14.04 -9.21
N ILE A 344 21.17 14.85 -8.57
CA ILE A 344 22.62 14.66 -8.55
C ILE A 344 22.98 13.30 -7.95
N THR A 345 22.32 12.93 -6.87
CA THR A 345 22.48 11.60 -6.25
C THR A 345 22.09 10.48 -7.22
N THR A 346 21.02 10.68 -8.01
CA THR A 346 20.57 9.71 -9.01
C THR A 346 21.63 9.53 -10.12
N VAL A 347 22.25 10.61 -10.59
CA VAL A 347 23.36 10.54 -11.57
C VAL A 347 24.58 9.81 -10.98
N ARG A 348 24.92 10.07 -9.71
CA ARG A 348 26.00 9.33 -9.01
C ARG A 348 25.71 7.83 -8.90
N LEU A 349 24.45 7.46 -8.59
CA LEU A 349 24.03 6.06 -8.56
C LEU A 349 24.12 5.41 -9.94
N LEU A 350 23.68 6.10 -11.00
CA LEU A 350 23.79 5.60 -12.36
C LEU A 350 25.26 5.38 -12.73
N ARG A 351 26.13 6.35 -12.46
CA ARG A 351 27.58 6.24 -12.72
C ARG A 351 28.19 5.03 -12.02
N ALA A 352 27.83 4.83 -10.75
CA ALA A 352 28.29 3.67 -9.99
C ALA A 352 27.80 2.34 -10.57
N ALA A 353 26.54 2.30 -11.01
CA ALA A 353 25.91 1.09 -11.56
C ALA A 353 26.52 0.65 -12.91
N VAL A 354 26.98 1.60 -13.73
CA VAL A 354 27.51 1.29 -15.09
C VAL A 354 29.03 1.35 -15.21
N ARG A 355 29.72 1.65 -14.11
CA ARG A 355 31.17 1.91 -14.07
C ARG A 355 32.03 0.86 -14.79
N ASP A 356 31.66 -0.41 -14.65
CA ASP A 356 32.42 -1.54 -15.19
C ASP A 356 32.06 -1.86 -16.66
N GLU A 357 30.99 -1.27 -17.20
CA GLU A 357 30.48 -1.55 -18.54
C GLU A 357 30.64 -0.39 -19.50
N CYS A 358 30.51 0.87 -19.04
CA CYS A 358 30.70 2.06 -19.88
C CYS A 358 31.14 3.28 -19.06
N ASP A 359 31.85 4.19 -19.74
CA ASP A 359 32.18 5.51 -19.22
C ASP A 359 31.11 6.51 -19.66
N LEU A 360 30.52 7.21 -18.67
CA LEU A 360 29.50 8.24 -18.91
C LEU A 360 30.08 9.61 -19.21
N ASP A 361 31.40 9.82 -19.10
CA ASP A 361 32.00 11.16 -19.27
C ASP A 361 31.82 11.71 -20.68
N ALA A 362 31.83 10.85 -21.71
CA ALA A 362 31.52 11.24 -23.07
C ALA A 362 30.04 11.64 -23.25
N ASP A 363 29.12 10.88 -22.67
CA ASP A 363 27.69 11.19 -22.70
C ASP A 363 27.44 12.53 -21.97
N PHE A 364 28.09 12.76 -20.82
CA PHE A 364 27.95 14.01 -20.05
C PHE A 364 28.53 15.21 -20.78
N ALA A 365 29.72 15.09 -21.38
CA ALA A 365 30.32 16.15 -22.16
C ALA A 365 29.43 16.55 -23.35
N ALA A 366 28.84 15.57 -24.04
CA ALA A 366 27.91 15.82 -25.13
C ALA A 366 26.64 16.58 -24.67
N LEU A 367 26.08 16.20 -23.52
CA LEU A 367 24.91 16.86 -22.98
C LEU A 367 25.18 18.28 -22.51
N VAL A 368 26.30 18.52 -21.82
CA VAL A 368 26.73 19.87 -21.38
C VAL A 368 27.05 20.76 -22.58
N ALA A 369 27.58 20.21 -23.66
CA ALA A 369 27.83 20.98 -24.91
C ALA A 369 26.51 21.44 -25.57
N VAL A 370 25.39 20.76 -25.34
CA VAL A 370 24.05 21.17 -25.82
C VAL A 370 23.46 22.26 -24.93
N ASP A 371 23.60 22.12 -23.60
CA ASP A 371 23.06 23.09 -22.62
C ASP A 371 23.97 23.15 -21.39
N GLU A 372 24.66 24.30 -21.21
CA GLU A 372 25.62 24.52 -20.13
C GLU A 372 24.97 24.43 -18.73
N ARG A 373 23.68 24.68 -18.62
CA ARG A 373 22.92 24.53 -17.33
C ARG A 373 22.97 23.12 -16.74
N LEU A 374 23.25 22.13 -17.59
CA LEU A 374 23.40 20.73 -17.16
C LEU A 374 24.69 20.45 -16.39
N THR A 375 25.66 21.38 -16.38
CA THR A 375 26.92 21.24 -15.62
C THR A 375 26.64 20.94 -14.13
N GLY A 376 25.68 21.64 -13.53
CA GLY A 376 25.31 21.43 -12.12
C GLY A 376 24.78 20.03 -11.81
N LEU A 377 24.13 19.37 -12.77
CA LEU A 377 23.61 17.99 -12.62
C LEU A 377 24.69 16.94 -12.89
N LEU A 378 25.46 17.11 -13.96
CA LEU A 378 26.34 16.04 -14.53
C LEU A 378 27.77 16.12 -14.01
N GLN A 379 28.22 17.30 -13.65
CA GLN A 379 29.55 17.60 -13.14
C GLN A 379 29.48 18.49 -11.89
N PRO A 380 28.76 18.06 -10.82
CA PRO A 380 28.65 18.90 -9.65
C PRO A 380 30.02 19.18 -9.03
N ALA A 381 30.22 20.42 -8.57
CA ALA A 381 31.43 20.77 -7.83
C ALA A 381 31.58 19.84 -6.61
N SER A 382 32.79 19.37 -6.35
CA SER A 382 33.14 18.40 -5.30
C SER A 382 32.88 18.96 -3.91
#